data_01ed7a687ccce2c41a77872c07884d96
#
_entry.id   01ed7a687ccce2c41a77872c07884d96
#
_cell.length_a   1.000
_cell.length_b   1.000
_cell.length_c   1.000
_cell.angle_alpha   90.00
_cell.angle_beta   90.00
_cell.angle_gamma   90.00
#
_symmetry.space_group_name_H-M   'P 1'
#
loop_
_entity.id
_entity.type
_entity.pdbx_description
1 polymer ?
#
loop_
_entity_poly.entity_id
_entity_poly.type
_entity_poly.pdbx_seq_one_letter_code
_entity_poly.pdbx_strand_id
1 'polypeptide(L)'
;MNNLELVRFAKSKLGTPYVYGMKGAVLTEKQYDRLKILFGDLVWDSDRKKIGQVCVDCSGLISWATGIHRNSRGYHDTAEVIFPISTVKEAPVGAALWCEGHIGIYLGDGRYIAADGSRYGVRIADVKGSPFTHWFLLKDIEYKEEEMVTKESIIYNDQKYTVEMIRKDGVTYLKTRDIANVLGLSVGSRGKTPVLMDKKGSAV
;
A
#
# COMPACT_ATOMS: atom_id res chain seq x y z
N MET A 1 -5.40 -9.75 -6.08
CA MET A 1 -5.17 -8.60 -5.16
C MET A 1 -4.66 -7.44 -5.98
N ASN A 2 -5.12 -6.22 -5.71
CA ASN A 2 -4.58 -5.04 -6.35
C ASN A 2 -3.52 -4.34 -5.47
N ASN A 3 -2.79 -3.38 -6.05
CA ASN A 3 -1.72 -2.63 -5.40
C ASN A 3 -2.18 -1.85 -4.14
N LEU A 4 -3.40 -1.29 -4.15
CA LEU A 4 -3.95 -0.54 -3.02
C LEU A 4 -4.32 -1.47 -1.85
N GLU A 5 -4.80 -2.69 -2.16
CA GLU A 5 -5.04 -3.74 -1.16
C GLU A 5 -3.73 -4.22 -0.54
N LEU A 6 -2.67 -4.40 -1.35
CA LEU A 6 -1.33 -4.75 -0.87
C LEU A 6 -0.80 -3.71 0.12
N VAL A 7 -0.91 -2.42 -0.24
CA VAL A 7 -0.47 -1.32 0.64
C VAL A 7 -1.28 -1.26 1.92
N ARG A 8 -2.62 -1.41 1.86
CA ARG A 8 -3.48 -1.45 3.06
C ARG A 8 -3.10 -2.62 3.96
N PHE A 9 -2.86 -3.80 3.38
CA PHE A 9 -2.42 -4.96 4.13
C PHE A 9 -1.07 -4.68 4.81
N ALA A 10 -0.07 -4.22 4.07
CA ALA A 10 1.25 -3.92 4.63
C ALA A 10 1.18 -2.90 5.77
N LYS A 11 0.42 -1.82 5.61
CA LYS A 11 0.18 -0.81 6.67
C LYS A 11 -0.47 -1.42 7.91
N SER A 12 -1.37 -2.40 7.77
CA SER A 12 -1.98 -3.11 8.91
C SER A 12 -0.99 -3.99 9.69
N LYS A 13 0.21 -4.23 9.14
CA LYS A 13 1.28 -5.03 9.76
C LYS A 13 2.41 -4.19 10.36
N LEU A 14 2.26 -2.87 10.44
CA LEU A 14 3.24 -2.01 11.10
C LEU A 14 3.56 -2.51 12.52
N GLY A 15 4.85 -2.52 12.87
CA GLY A 15 5.34 -3.00 14.14
C GLY A 15 5.51 -4.53 14.24
N THR A 16 5.08 -5.31 13.23
CA THR A 16 5.32 -6.77 13.23
C THR A 16 6.82 -7.05 13.28
N PRO A 17 7.30 -7.88 14.22
CA PRO A 17 8.71 -8.22 14.34
C PRO A 17 9.28 -8.89 13.09
N TYR A 18 10.52 -8.54 12.76
CA TYR A 18 11.25 -9.21 11.69
C TYR A 18 11.96 -10.46 12.21
N VAL A 19 11.85 -11.55 11.47
CA VAL A 19 12.76 -12.71 11.58
C VAL A 19 12.98 -13.25 10.18
N TYR A 20 14.25 -13.42 9.78
CA TYR A 20 14.61 -13.90 8.44
C TYR A 20 13.99 -15.29 8.15
N GLY A 21 13.34 -15.43 6.99
CA GLY A 21 12.64 -16.64 6.57
C GLY A 21 11.18 -16.75 7.03
N MET A 22 10.69 -15.83 7.88
CA MET A 22 9.29 -15.82 8.34
C MET A 22 8.36 -15.11 7.35
N LYS A 23 7.12 -15.60 7.26
CA LYS A 23 6.12 -15.12 6.28
C LYS A 23 4.74 -14.88 6.91
N GLY A 24 4.72 -14.24 8.10
CA GLY A 24 3.49 -13.89 8.78
C GLY A 24 2.91 -15.02 9.65
N ALA A 25 3.74 -15.93 10.12
CA ALA A 25 3.35 -16.99 11.05
C ALA A 25 3.89 -16.72 12.46
N VAL A 26 3.30 -17.38 13.49
CA VAL A 26 3.84 -17.35 14.84
C VAL A 26 5.17 -18.07 14.88
N LEU A 27 6.22 -17.40 15.36
CA LEU A 27 7.53 -18.00 15.54
C LEU A 27 7.49 -18.97 16.72
N THR A 28 7.78 -20.24 16.48
CA THR A 28 7.94 -21.26 17.52
C THR A 28 9.42 -21.54 17.76
N GLU A 29 9.76 -22.16 18.91
CA GLU A 29 11.11 -22.61 19.23
C GLU A 29 11.68 -23.47 18.07
N LYS A 30 10.92 -24.49 17.67
CA LYS A 30 11.29 -25.39 16.57
C LYS A 30 11.55 -24.63 15.24
N GLN A 31 10.75 -23.63 14.94
CA GLN A 31 10.95 -22.81 13.74
C GLN A 31 12.20 -21.94 13.85
N TYR A 32 12.41 -21.30 15.02
CA TYR A 32 13.62 -20.51 15.27
C TYR A 32 14.87 -21.35 15.06
N ASP A 33 14.97 -22.52 15.71
CA ASP A 33 16.14 -23.42 15.60
C ASP A 33 16.34 -23.86 14.13
N ARG A 34 15.26 -24.23 13.42
CA ARG A 34 15.32 -24.57 12.00
C ARG A 34 15.84 -23.42 11.14
N LEU A 35 15.33 -22.21 11.35
CA LEU A 35 15.75 -21.05 10.59
C LEU A 35 17.20 -20.68 10.88
N LYS A 36 17.64 -20.80 12.14
CA LYS A 36 19.04 -20.59 12.55
C LYS A 36 19.99 -21.58 11.87
N ILE A 37 19.61 -22.84 11.77
CA ILE A 37 20.40 -23.88 11.06
C ILE A 37 20.46 -23.57 9.56
N LEU A 38 19.35 -23.17 8.95
CA LEU A 38 19.28 -22.93 7.50
C LEU A 38 19.98 -21.65 7.06
N PHE A 39 19.91 -20.59 7.86
CA PHE A 39 20.28 -19.23 7.46
C PHE A 39 21.40 -18.61 8.31
N GLY A 40 21.87 -19.30 9.32
CA GLY A 40 23.03 -18.87 10.13
C GLY A 40 22.84 -17.48 10.72
N ASP A 41 23.79 -16.59 10.46
CA ASP A 41 23.83 -15.22 11.01
C ASP A 41 22.75 -14.28 10.47
N LEU A 42 22.00 -14.66 9.45
CA LEU A 42 20.83 -13.91 9.00
C LEU A 42 19.66 -13.98 9.99
N VAL A 43 19.65 -15.02 10.86
CA VAL A 43 18.73 -15.12 12.00
C VAL A 43 19.51 -14.75 13.25
N TRP A 44 19.21 -13.61 13.85
CA TRP A 44 19.96 -13.11 15.01
C TRP A 44 19.62 -13.87 16.29
N ASP A 45 20.57 -14.01 17.20
CA ASP A 45 20.32 -14.63 18.50
C ASP A 45 19.27 -13.88 19.30
N SER A 46 19.19 -12.56 19.12
CA SER A 46 18.15 -11.72 19.74
C SER A 46 16.74 -12.03 19.22
N ASP A 47 16.60 -12.65 18.04
CA ASP A 47 15.30 -13.01 17.48
C ASP A 47 14.59 -14.12 18.26
N ARG A 48 15.33 -14.88 19.08
CA ARG A 48 14.76 -15.86 20.01
C ARG A 48 13.72 -15.23 20.97
N LYS A 49 13.90 -13.96 21.33
CA LYS A 49 12.95 -13.20 22.18
C LYS A 49 11.61 -12.93 21.50
N LYS A 50 11.50 -13.18 20.20
CA LYS A 50 10.28 -13.02 19.41
C LYS A 50 9.43 -14.29 19.31
N ILE A 51 9.88 -15.39 19.94
CA ILE A 51 9.11 -16.65 20.01
C ILE A 51 7.76 -16.37 20.64
N GLY A 52 6.69 -16.92 20.05
CA GLY A 52 5.30 -16.67 20.41
C GLY A 52 4.66 -15.47 19.69
N GLN A 53 5.45 -14.66 18.96
CA GLN A 53 4.95 -13.54 18.19
C GLN A 53 4.84 -13.89 16.69
N VAL A 54 3.91 -13.24 15.99
CA VAL A 54 3.85 -13.30 14.53
C VAL A 54 5.07 -12.54 13.98
N CYS A 55 5.85 -13.19 13.11
CA CYS A 55 7.08 -12.63 12.54
C CYS A 55 7.05 -12.68 11.00
N VAL A 56 7.79 -11.77 10.38
CA VAL A 56 7.85 -11.66 8.92
C VAL A 56 9.23 -11.18 8.47
N ASP A 57 9.73 -11.61 7.31
CA ASP A 57 10.89 -11.02 6.63
C ASP A 57 10.45 -10.04 5.51
N CYS A 58 11.40 -9.43 4.81
CA CYS A 58 11.11 -8.42 3.79
C CYS A 58 10.22 -8.97 2.65
N SER A 59 10.56 -10.10 2.08
CA SER A 59 9.76 -10.78 1.04
C SER A 59 8.53 -11.47 1.62
N GLY A 60 8.60 -11.86 2.88
CA GLY A 60 7.51 -12.46 3.63
C GLY A 60 6.31 -11.55 3.78
N LEU A 61 6.51 -10.24 3.88
CA LEU A 61 5.41 -9.27 3.95
C LEU A 61 4.54 -9.31 2.69
N ILE A 62 5.16 -9.39 1.52
CA ILE A 62 4.45 -9.53 0.23
C ILE A 62 3.84 -10.93 0.12
N SER A 63 4.60 -11.97 0.48
CA SER A 63 4.10 -13.35 0.47
C SER A 63 2.90 -13.55 1.38
N TRP A 64 2.89 -12.92 2.55
CA TRP A 64 1.78 -12.97 3.50
C TRP A 64 0.52 -12.28 2.95
N ALA A 65 0.70 -11.17 2.23
CA ALA A 65 -0.40 -10.47 1.59
C ALA A 65 -1.02 -11.25 0.43
N THR A 66 -0.17 -11.85 -0.41
CA THR A 66 -0.58 -12.44 -1.70
C THR A 66 -0.86 -13.94 -1.64
N GLY A 67 -0.33 -14.64 -0.63
CA GLY A 67 -0.27 -16.11 -0.59
C GLY A 67 0.79 -16.72 -1.50
N ILE A 68 1.57 -15.90 -2.23
CA ILE A 68 2.61 -16.36 -3.17
C ILE A 68 3.97 -16.29 -2.51
N HIS A 69 4.60 -17.45 -2.34
CA HIS A 69 5.86 -17.58 -1.63
C HIS A 69 7.07 -17.40 -2.55
N ARG A 70 7.71 -16.22 -2.49
CA ARG A 70 9.00 -15.94 -3.14
C ARG A 70 9.95 -15.26 -2.15
N ASN A 71 11.25 -15.34 -2.40
CA ASN A 71 12.24 -14.46 -1.76
C ASN A 71 12.38 -13.16 -2.56
N SER A 72 13.17 -12.20 -2.07
CA SER A 72 13.35 -10.89 -2.72
C SER A 72 13.86 -11.00 -4.16
N ARG A 73 14.80 -11.92 -4.42
CA ARG A 73 15.31 -12.19 -5.77
C ARG A 73 14.24 -12.83 -6.66
N GLY A 74 13.45 -13.78 -6.16
CA GLY A 74 12.38 -14.40 -6.92
C GLY A 74 11.28 -13.42 -7.35
N TYR A 75 11.00 -12.38 -6.54
CA TYR A 75 10.13 -11.28 -6.97
C TYR A 75 10.78 -10.44 -8.07
N HIS A 76 12.06 -10.12 -7.94
CA HIS A 76 12.83 -9.38 -8.94
C HIS A 76 12.89 -10.13 -10.27
N ASP A 77 13.23 -11.41 -10.26
CA ASP A 77 13.44 -12.23 -11.47
C ASP A 77 12.13 -12.54 -12.22
N THR A 78 10.96 -12.32 -11.59
CA THR A 78 9.64 -12.44 -12.22
C THR A 78 9.09 -11.11 -12.74
N ALA A 79 9.79 -9.99 -12.52
CA ALA A 79 9.40 -8.70 -13.04
C ALA A 79 9.58 -8.62 -14.56
N GLU A 80 8.60 -8.05 -15.26
CA GLU A 80 8.67 -7.88 -16.73
C GLU A 80 9.60 -6.73 -17.12
N VAL A 81 9.61 -5.68 -16.33
CA VAL A 81 10.48 -4.50 -16.53
C VAL A 81 11.00 -4.02 -15.18
N ILE A 82 12.27 -3.68 -15.14
CA ILE A 82 12.96 -3.18 -13.96
C ILE A 82 13.47 -1.77 -14.25
N PHE A 83 13.16 -0.85 -13.36
CA PHE A 83 13.51 0.57 -13.47
C PHE A 83 14.53 0.96 -12.41
N PRO A 84 15.43 1.91 -12.70
CA PRO A 84 16.37 2.44 -11.71
C PRO A 84 15.62 3.22 -10.63
N ILE A 85 16.11 3.17 -9.39
CA ILE A 85 15.47 3.85 -8.25
C ILE A 85 15.37 5.37 -8.43
N SER A 86 16.23 5.97 -9.25
CA SER A 86 16.20 7.40 -9.57
C SER A 86 14.87 7.86 -10.20
N THR A 87 14.13 6.95 -10.83
CA THR A 87 12.83 7.20 -11.46
C THR A 87 11.65 6.82 -10.55
N VAL A 88 11.87 6.54 -9.27
CA VAL A 88 10.84 6.05 -8.34
C VAL A 88 9.61 6.97 -8.22
N LYS A 89 9.74 8.24 -8.55
CA LYS A 89 8.59 9.17 -8.57
C LYS A 89 7.54 8.81 -9.62
N GLU A 90 7.92 8.05 -10.64
CA GLU A 90 7.04 7.54 -11.70
C GLU A 90 6.38 6.21 -11.31
N ALA A 91 6.88 5.58 -10.23
CA ALA A 91 6.35 4.30 -9.77
C ALA A 91 4.95 4.47 -9.19
N PRO A 92 3.99 3.59 -9.54
CA PRO A 92 2.70 3.56 -8.89
C PRO A 92 2.83 3.11 -7.42
N VAL A 93 1.92 3.57 -6.59
CA VAL A 93 1.77 3.07 -5.21
C VAL A 93 1.63 1.54 -5.23
N GLY A 94 2.35 0.85 -4.36
CA GLY A 94 2.38 -0.62 -4.33
C GLY A 94 3.45 -1.27 -5.21
N ALA A 95 4.23 -0.49 -5.99
CA ALA A 95 5.39 -1.00 -6.69
C ALA A 95 6.42 -1.58 -5.71
N ALA A 96 7.15 -2.61 -6.12
CA ALA A 96 8.25 -3.15 -5.34
C ALA A 96 9.48 -2.24 -5.46
N LEU A 97 10.14 -1.98 -4.33
CA LEU A 97 11.47 -1.39 -4.27
C LEU A 97 12.46 -2.51 -3.92
N TRP A 98 13.57 -2.57 -4.62
CA TRP A 98 14.47 -3.71 -4.49
C TRP A 98 15.95 -3.32 -4.50
N CYS A 99 16.73 -4.04 -3.73
CA CYS A 99 18.17 -4.23 -3.87
C CYS A 99 18.52 -5.70 -3.60
N GLU A 100 19.75 -6.10 -3.84
CA GLU A 100 20.17 -7.46 -3.54
C GLU A 100 19.90 -7.80 -2.07
N GLY A 101 19.14 -8.87 -1.84
CA GLY A 101 18.78 -9.38 -0.52
C GLY A 101 17.64 -8.65 0.19
N HIS A 102 17.06 -7.56 -0.39
CA HIS A 102 16.00 -6.81 0.27
C HIS A 102 14.90 -6.34 -0.70
N ILE A 103 13.67 -6.22 -0.18
CA ILE A 103 12.50 -5.73 -0.94
C ILE A 103 11.55 -4.96 -0.02
N GLY A 104 10.96 -3.89 -0.54
CA GLY A 104 9.93 -3.10 0.10
C GLY A 104 8.79 -2.78 -0.84
N ILE A 105 7.77 -2.09 -0.36
CA ILE A 105 6.57 -1.69 -1.10
C ILE A 105 6.52 -0.16 -1.10
N TYR A 106 6.47 0.45 -2.27
CA TYR A 106 6.39 1.90 -2.44
C TYR A 106 5.02 2.43 -1.99
N LEU A 107 5.02 3.51 -1.22
CA LEU A 107 3.80 4.13 -0.70
C LEU A 107 3.39 5.41 -1.43
N GLY A 108 4.19 5.85 -2.41
CA GLY A 108 4.10 7.19 -2.96
C GLY A 108 4.90 8.20 -2.12
N ASP A 109 5.02 9.44 -2.64
CA ASP A 109 5.66 10.58 -1.97
C ASP A 109 7.06 10.31 -1.40
N GLY A 110 7.82 9.43 -2.08
CA GLY A 110 9.19 9.09 -1.68
C GLY A 110 9.28 8.23 -0.41
N ARG A 111 8.20 7.55 0.01
CA ARG A 111 8.18 6.65 1.18
C ARG A 111 7.92 5.19 0.78
N TYR A 112 8.35 4.29 1.61
CA TYR A 112 8.10 2.86 1.47
C TYR A 112 7.70 2.20 2.80
N ILE A 113 7.16 1.00 2.72
CA ILE A 113 6.95 0.10 3.85
C ILE A 113 7.66 -1.21 3.59
N ALA A 114 8.42 -1.70 4.57
CA ALA A 114 9.10 -2.99 4.50
C ALA A 114 9.27 -3.59 5.90
N ALA A 115 9.50 -4.91 5.95
CA ALA A 115 10.09 -5.54 7.12
C ALA A 115 11.61 -5.34 7.03
N ASP A 116 12.13 -4.35 7.75
CA ASP A 116 13.44 -3.70 7.56
C ASP A 116 14.54 -4.29 8.46
N GLY A 117 14.45 -5.58 8.76
CA GLY A 117 15.43 -6.30 9.56
C GLY A 117 15.07 -6.44 11.03
N SER A 118 15.81 -7.28 11.74
CA SER A 118 15.53 -7.73 13.12
C SER A 118 15.42 -6.59 14.13
N ARG A 119 16.08 -5.46 13.88
CA ARG A 119 16.04 -4.29 14.76
C ARG A 119 14.75 -3.47 14.63
N TYR A 120 14.15 -3.45 13.44
CA TYR A 120 13.09 -2.49 13.11
C TYR A 120 11.71 -3.12 12.94
N GLY A 121 11.64 -4.39 12.48
CA GLY A 121 10.37 -4.99 12.10
C GLY A 121 9.76 -4.32 10.87
N VAL A 122 8.44 -4.39 10.76
CA VAL A 122 7.69 -3.70 9.70
C VAL A 122 7.56 -2.22 10.03
N ARG A 123 8.10 -1.37 9.16
CA ARG A 123 8.06 0.09 9.34
C ARG A 123 7.86 0.85 8.02
N ILE A 124 7.50 2.11 8.14
CA ILE A 124 7.55 3.09 7.04
C ILE A 124 8.86 3.87 7.16
N ALA A 125 9.52 4.09 6.02
CA ALA A 125 10.73 4.91 5.94
C ALA A 125 10.81 5.64 4.59
N ASP A 126 11.77 6.57 4.46
CA ASP A 126 12.00 7.32 3.24
C ASP A 126 12.84 6.51 2.25
N VAL A 127 12.50 6.61 0.97
CA VAL A 127 13.30 6.02 -0.13
C VAL A 127 14.67 6.69 -0.21
N LYS A 128 14.72 8.00 0.06
CA LYS A 128 15.99 8.73 0.12
C LYS A 128 16.87 8.21 1.26
N GLY A 129 18.05 7.71 0.89
CA GLY A 129 18.98 7.11 1.86
C GLY A 129 18.71 5.63 2.17
N SER A 130 17.72 5.02 1.53
CA SER A 130 17.50 3.57 1.58
C SER A 130 18.52 2.82 0.72
N PRO A 131 18.68 1.49 0.90
CA PRO A 131 19.58 0.68 0.08
C PRO A 131 19.01 0.34 -1.30
N PHE A 132 17.76 0.68 -1.61
CA PHE A 132 17.12 0.29 -2.85
C PHE A 132 17.83 0.88 -4.08
N THR A 133 17.97 0.04 -5.11
CA THR A 133 18.63 0.38 -6.37
C THR A 133 17.67 0.39 -7.55
N HIS A 134 16.58 -0.38 -7.44
CA HIS A 134 15.58 -0.55 -8.49
C HIS A 134 14.16 -0.52 -7.95
N TRP A 135 13.22 -0.34 -8.85
CA TRP A 135 11.80 -0.59 -8.61
C TRP A 135 11.17 -1.33 -9.80
N PHE A 136 10.08 -2.05 -9.55
CA PHE A 136 9.34 -2.80 -10.57
C PHE A 136 7.90 -3.09 -10.12
N LEU A 137 7.07 -3.49 -11.09
CA LEU A 137 5.72 -3.95 -10.81
C LEU A 137 5.75 -5.44 -10.43
N LEU A 138 5.07 -5.79 -9.34
CA LEU A 138 4.91 -7.19 -8.94
C LEU A 138 3.97 -7.89 -9.93
N LYS A 139 4.43 -8.97 -10.56
CA LYS A 139 3.69 -9.70 -11.61
C LYS A 139 2.28 -10.14 -11.19
N ASP A 140 2.10 -10.49 -9.91
CA ASP A 140 0.85 -11.07 -9.41
C ASP A 140 -0.08 -10.00 -8.79
N ILE A 141 0.21 -8.72 -9.00
CA ILE A 141 -0.57 -7.58 -8.50
C ILE A 141 -1.20 -6.83 -9.67
N GLU A 142 -2.51 -6.62 -9.59
CA GLU A 142 -3.24 -5.73 -10.49
C GLU A 142 -2.99 -4.28 -10.06
N TYR A 143 -2.42 -3.45 -10.93
CA TYR A 143 -2.17 -2.04 -10.61
C TYR A 143 -3.36 -1.18 -11.04
N LYS A 144 -4.00 -0.57 -10.04
CA LYS A 144 -5.08 0.40 -10.21
C LYS A 144 -4.56 1.78 -9.84
N GLU A 145 -4.98 2.78 -10.58
CA GLU A 145 -4.75 4.16 -10.19
C GLU A 145 -5.55 4.49 -8.92
N GLU A 146 -4.93 5.19 -7.99
CA GLU A 146 -5.63 5.72 -6.83
C GLU A 146 -6.55 6.84 -7.32
N GLU A 147 -7.86 6.70 -7.10
CA GLU A 147 -8.81 7.75 -7.41
C GLU A 147 -8.57 8.93 -6.45
N MET A 148 -7.74 9.89 -6.87
CA MET A 148 -7.48 11.06 -6.06
C MET A 148 -8.68 11.99 -6.07
N VAL A 149 -9.27 12.19 -4.88
CA VAL A 149 -10.25 13.25 -4.66
C VAL A 149 -9.50 14.58 -4.59
N THR A 150 -9.73 15.45 -5.55
CA THR A 150 -9.18 16.81 -5.57
C THR A 150 -10.24 17.82 -5.19
N LYS A 151 -9.83 18.96 -4.60
CA LYS A 151 -10.69 20.12 -4.41
C LYS A 151 -10.42 21.11 -5.52
N GLU A 152 -11.39 21.26 -6.41
CA GLU A 152 -11.28 22.15 -7.54
C GLU A 152 -12.49 23.10 -7.61
N SER A 153 -12.39 24.13 -8.44
CA SER A 153 -13.45 25.11 -8.61
C SER A 153 -14.32 24.78 -9.81
N ILE A 154 -15.63 24.90 -9.63
CA ILE A 154 -16.62 24.96 -10.70
C ILE A 154 -17.28 26.34 -10.73
N ILE A 155 -17.82 26.72 -11.89
CA ILE A 155 -18.61 27.97 -12.06
C ILE A 155 -20.06 27.57 -12.31
N TYR A 156 -20.97 28.16 -11.55
CA TYR A 156 -22.42 28.04 -11.74
C TYR A 156 -23.08 29.37 -11.50
N ASN A 157 -23.88 29.86 -12.46
CA ASN A 157 -24.49 31.18 -12.46
C ASN A 157 -23.46 32.30 -12.14
N ASP A 158 -22.34 32.32 -12.86
CA ASP A 158 -21.23 33.27 -12.71
C ASP A 158 -20.55 33.30 -11.31
N GLN A 159 -20.93 32.40 -10.42
CA GLN A 159 -20.32 32.23 -9.11
C GLN A 159 -19.38 31.04 -9.07
N LYS A 160 -18.26 31.21 -8.36
CA LYS A 160 -17.23 30.17 -8.19
C LYS A 160 -17.49 29.39 -6.91
N TYR A 161 -17.51 28.05 -7.04
CA TYR A 161 -17.71 27.12 -5.94
C TYR A 161 -16.54 26.13 -5.88
N THR A 162 -16.13 25.76 -4.67
CA THR A 162 -15.14 24.67 -4.47
C THR A 162 -15.87 23.37 -4.23
N VAL A 163 -15.54 22.34 -5.01
CA VAL A 163 -16.14 21.01 -4.93
C VAL A 163 -15.07 19.93 -4.89
N GLU A 164 -15.37 18.81 -4.24
CA GLU A 164 -14.55 17.61 -4.31
C GLU A 164 -14.90 16.83 -5.59
N MET A 165 -13.87 16.48 -6.36
CA MET A 165 -14.04 15.75 -7.61
C MET A 165 -12.97 14.66 -7.82
N ILE A 166 -13.30 13.69 -8.65
CA ILE A 166 -12.41 12.65 -9.16
C ILE A 166 -12.43 12.76 -10.68
N ARG A 167 -11.23 12.75 -11.31
CA ARG A 167 -11.10 12.61 -12.76
C ARG A 167 -10.61 11.23 -13.09
N LYS A 168 -11.35 10.51 -13.92
CA LYS A 168 -11.04 9.15 -14.33
C LYS A 168 -11.54 8.90 -15.74
N ASP A 169 -10.69 8.32 -16.59
CA ASP A 169 -11.01 7.94 -17.98
C ASP A 169 -11.64 9.09 -18.80
N GLY A 170 -11.17 10.33 -18.61
CA GLY A 170 -11.71 11.51 -19.24
C GLY A 170 -13.06 12.00 -18.68
N VAL A 171 -13.59 11.35 -17.65
CA VAL A 171 -14.84 11.71 -16.97
C VAL A 171 -14.53 12.40 -15.63
N THR A 172 -15.26 13.48 -15.35
CA THR A 172 -15.19 14.17 -14.06
C THR A 172 -16.39 13.76 -13.20
N TYR A 173 -16.10 13.15 -12.04
CA TYR A 173 -17.10 12.80 -11.03
C TYR A 173 -17.08 13.86 -9.95
N LEU A 174 -18.23 14.41 -9.62
CA LEU A 174 -18.39 15.46 -8.61
C LEU A 174 -19.07 14.86 -7.36
N LYS A 175 -18.63 15.26 -6.19
CA LYS A 175 -19.25 14.83 -4.94
C LYS A 175 -20.69 15.33 -4.87
N THR A 176 -21.62 14.40 -4.78
CA THR A 176 -23.08 14.69 -4.83
C THR A 176 -23.50 15.76 -3.84
N ARG A 177 -22.97 15.75 -2.60
CA ARG A 177 -23.30 16.78 -1.59
C ARG A 177 -22.83 18.17 -1.97
N ASP A 178 -21.65 18.27 -2.58
CA ASP A 178 -21.11 19.59 -2.98
C ASP A 178 -21.96 20.17 -4.11
N ILE A 179 -22.33 19.35 -5.09
CA ILE A 179 -23.23 19.77 -6.17
C ILE A 179 -24.61 20.09 -5.65
N ALA A 180 -25.17 19.31 -4.74
CA ALA A 180 -26.45 19.63 -4.11
C ALA A 180 -26.40 20.99 -3.42
N ASN A 181 -25.33 21.29 -2.68
CA ASN A 181 -25.15 22.61 -2.04
C ASN A 181 -25.10 23.75 -3.06
N VAL A 182 -24.35 23.57 -4.16
CA VAL A 182 -24.26 24.55 -5.26
C VAL A 182 -25.65 24.84 -5.86
N LEU A 183 -26.46 23.79 -6.04
CA LEU A 183 -27.82 23.89 -6.59
C LEU A 183 -28.88 24.29 -5.56
N GLY A 184 -28.51 24.52 -4.29
CA GLY A 184 -29.43 24.83 -3.22
C GLY A 184 -30.35 23.68 -2.78
N LEU A 185 -29.89 22.43 -3.06
CA LEU A 185 -30.58 21.20 -2.71
C LEU A 185 -29.97 20.57 -1.44
N SER A 186 -30.67 19.60 -0.86
CA SER A 186 -30.19 18.72 0.19
C SER A 186 -30.07 17.28 -0.33
N VAL A 187 -29.21 16.46 0.34
CA VAL A 187 -29.01 15.05 0.01
C VAL A 187 -29.58 14.19 1.11
N GLY A 188 -30.57 13.37 0.78
CA GLY A 188 -31.09 12.29 1.60
C GLY A 188 -30.70 10.92 1.08
N SER A 189 -31.32 9.88 1.60
CA SER A 189 -31.14 8.50 1.12
C SER A 189 -32.43 7.71 1.19
N ARG A 190 -32.66 6.83 0.19
CA ARG A 190 -33.67 5.76 0.24
C ARG A 190 -32.89 4.43 0.20
N GLY A 191 -32.70 3.81 1.36
CA GLY A 191 -31.79 2.68 1.50
C GLY A 191 -30.35 3.08 1.15
N LYS A 192 -29.76 2.48 0.11
CA LYS A 192 -28.40 2.80 -0.37
C LYS A 192 -28.37 3.85 -1.49
N THR A 193 -29.52 4.32 -1.96
CA THR A 193 -29.61 5.26 -3.09
C THR A 193 -29.65 6.70 -2.57
N PRO A 194 -28.70 7.58 -2.97
CA PRO A 194 -28.77 8.99 -2.65
C PRO A 194 -29.96 9.65 -3.38
N VAL A 195 -30.65 10.55 -2.71
CA VAL A 195 -31.79 11.30 -3.25
C VAL A 195 -31.53 12.79 -3.08
N LEU A 196 -31.66 13.54 -4.16
CA LEU A 196 -31.65 15.00 -4.11
C LEU A 196 -33.05 15.49 -3.72
N MET A 197 -33.12 16.45 -2.82
CA MET A 197 -34.39 17.02 -2.31
C MET A 197 -34.28 18.53 -2.32
N ASP A 198 -35.43 19.21 -2.55
CA ASP A 198 -35.51 20.63 -2.34
C ASP A 198 -35.33 20.99 -0.84
N LYS A 199 -35.23 22.29 -0.52
CA LYS A 199 -35.09 22.73 0.88
C LYS A 199 -36.34 22.45 1.73
N LYS A 200 -37.46 22.06 1.11
CA LYS A 200 -38.70 21.67 1.79
C LYS A 200 -38.81 20.16 2.02
N GLY A 201 -37.80 19.38 1.59
CA GLY A 201 -37.73 17.94 1.80
C GLY A 201 -38.47 17.09 0.74
N SER A 202 -38.93 17.70 -0.35
CA SER A 202 -39.54 17.00 -1.49
C SER A 202 -38.44 16.49 -2.43
N ALA A 203 -38.56 15.25 -2.92
CA ALA A 203 -37.62 14.72 -3.93
C ALA A 203 -37.79 15.49 -5.25
N VAL A 204 -36.69 15.91 -5.87
CA VAL A 204 -36.62 16.63 -7.14
C VAL A 204 -36.39 15.63 -8.29
#